data_32bb15a9088ff5c672c135ebe1a9de85
#
_entry.id   32bb15a9088ff5c672c135ebe1a9de85
#
_cell.length_a   1.000
_cell.length_b   1.000
_cell.length_c   1.000
_cell.angle_alpha   90.00
_cell.angle_beta   90.00
_cell.angle_gamma   90.00
#
_symmetry.space_group_name_H-M   'P 1'
#
loop_
_entity.id
_entity.type
_entity.pdbx_description
1 polymer ?
#
loop_
_entity_poly.entity_id
_entity_poly.type
_entity_poly.pdbx_seq_one_letter_code
_entity_poly.pdbx_strand_id
1 'polypeptide(L)'
;MARTLIVIAAFLTLSVPAALAAPPADKGKPESPGNSAAAPGQSLEQNAAKACKAERGTTDATKAAFKATYGTNANKANAFGKCVSGKVQKAEAAQAAEQAEENAAKKCKAERGTTDATIATFKAKYGTNANKANAFGKCVSKLAKAQTSS
;
A
#
# COMPACT_ATOMS: atom_id res chain seq x y z
N MET A 1 -27.32 19.57 -26.77
CA MET A 1 -26.05 19.24 -26.08
C MET A 1 -25.91 20.24 -24.93
N ALA A 2 -26.34 19.84 -23.74
CA ALA A 2 -26.37 20.71 -22.55
C ALA A 2 -25.08 20.51 -21.72
N ARG A 3 -24.34 21.60 -21.51
CA ARG A 3 -23.15 21.65 -20.64
C ARG A 3 -23.61 21.96 -19.22
N THR A 4 -23.46 20.99 -18.32
CA THR A 4 -23.71 21.18 -16.89
C THR A 4 -22.42 21.64 -16.20
N LEU A 5 -22.42 22.89 -15.72
CA LEU A 5 -21.39 23.48 -14.89
C LEU A 5 -21.65 23.09 -13.44
N ILE A 6 -20.73 22.33 -12.84
CA ILE A 6 -20.73 22.01 -11.41
C ILE A 6 -19.83 23.02 -10.71
N VAL A 7 -20.45 23.91 -9.91
CA VAL A 7 -19.77 24.87 -9.04
C VAL A 7 -19.54 24.18 -7.70
N ILE A 8 -18.27 23.96 -7.34
CA ILE A 8 -17.86 23.45 -6.03
C ILE A 8 -17.54 24.66 -5.14
N ALA A 9 -18.41 24.92 -4.16
CA ALA A 9 -18.20 25.91 -3.12
C ALA A 9 -17.29 25.33 -2.02
N ALA A 10 -16.10 25.91 -1.84
CA ALA A 10 -15.18 25.60 -0.75
C ALA A 10 -15.60 26.38 0.50
N PHE A 11 -16.01 25.68 1.55
CA PHE A 11 -16.20 26.25 2.89
C PHE A 11 -14.89 26.15 3.68
N LEU A 12 -14.24 27.29 3.89
CA LEU A 12 -13.18 27.45 4.88
C LEU A 12 -13.82 27.70 6.26
N THR A 13 -13.74 26.74 7.16
CA THR A 13 -14.05 26.94 8.59
C THR A 13 -12.75 27.18 9.35
N LEU A 14 -12.55 28.41 9.80
CA LEU A 14 -11.51 28.77 10.79
C LEU A 14 -11.94 28.22 12.15
N SER A 15 -11.18 27.26 12.70
CA SER A 15 -11.32 26.83 14.09
C SER A 15 -10.26 27.52 14.94
N VAL A 16 -10.72 28.34 15.89
CA VAL A 16 -9.92 29.01 16.91
C VAL A 16 -9.57 27.99 18.01
N PRO A 17 -8.30 27.83 18.44
CA PRO A 17 -7.99 26.98 19.58
C PRO A 17 -8.28 27.70 20.89
N ALA A 18 -9.18 27.16 21.71
CA ALA A 18 -9.36 27.55 23.09
C ALA A 18 -8.19 27.01 23.93
N ALA A 19 -7.43 27.90 24.54
CA ALA A 19 -6.41 27.56 25.52
C ALA A 19 -7.09 27.09 26.82
N LEU A 20 -6.99 25.78 27.10
CA LEU A 20 -7.38 25.18 28.38
C LEU A 20 -6.15 25.06 29.26
N ALA A 21 -6.24 25.72 30.45
CA ALA A 21 -5.23 25.69 31.50
C ALA A 21 -4.96 24.25 31.96
N ALA A 22 -3.68 23.89 32.07
CA ALA A 22 -3.22 22.59 32.55
C ALA A 22 -3.48 22.43 34.06
N PRO A 23 -4.02 21.29 34.54
CA PRO A 23 -4.02 20.95 35.96
C PRO A 23 -2.61 20.47 36.41
N PRO A 24 -2.28 20.56 37.74
CA PRO A 24 -0.94 20.25 38.21
C PRO A 24 -0.57 18.79 38.08
N ALA A 25 0.72 18.54 37.80
CA ALA A 25 1.34 17.26 37.60
C ALA A 25 1.16 16.31 38.79
N ASP A 26 0.48 15.17 38.57
CA ASP A 26 0.45 14.04 39.47
C ASP A 26 1.72 13.19 39.22
N LYS A 27 2.54 13.04 40.27
CA LYS A 27 3.78 12.27 40.23
C LYS A 27 3.44 10.81 40.44
N GLY A 28 3.70 9.97 39.41
CA GLY A 28 3.93 8.56 39.70
C GLY A 28 3.06 7.54 38.96
N LYS A 29 2.97 7.63 37.62
CA LYS A 29 2.62 6.46 36.82
C LYS A 29 3.69 6.31 35.74
N PRO A 30 4.32 5.13 35.56
CA PRO A 30 5.23 4.95 34.45
C PRO A 30 4.45 5.18 33.15
N GLU A 31 4.87 6.18 32.39
CA GLU A 31 4.30 6.47 31.09
C GLU A 31 4.41 5.21 30.24
N SER A 32 3.27 4.74 29.78
CA SER A 32 3.19 3.76 28.69
C SER A 32 4.10 4.23 27.56
N PRO A 33 5.00 3.39 27.02
CA PRO A 33 5.92 3.82 25.99
C PRO A 33 5.13 4.50 24.88
N GLY A 34 5.52 5.74 24.61
CA GLY A 34 4.81 6.63 23.70
C GLY A 34 4.42 5.94 22.41
N ASN A 35 3.22 6.25 21.97
CA ASN A 35 2.67 5.86 20.68
C ASN A 35 3.49 6.58 19.58
N SER A 36 4.74 6.13 19.39
CA SER A 36 5.57 6.55 18.28
C SER A 36 4.75 6.22 17.03
N ALA A 37 4.49 7.22 16.19
CA ALA A 37 3.83 7.04 14.91
C ALA A 37 4.36 5.75 14.29
N ALA A 38 3.50 4.74 14.19
CA ALA A 38 3.91 3.37 13.87
C ALA A 38 4.71 3.41 12.57
N ALA A 39 5.94 2.93 12.63
CA ALA A 39 6.75 2.76 11.42
C ALA A 39 5.92 1.98 10.39
N PRO A 40 6.05 2.24 9.08
CA PRO A 40 5.20 1.62 8.04
C PRO A 40 5.06 0.09 8.19
N GLY A 41 6.09 -0.60 8.66
CA GLY A 41 6.07 -2.03 8.94
C GLY A 41 5.15 -2.43 10.09
N GLN A 42 5.04 -1.63 11.15
CA GLN A 42 4.18 -1.95 12.30
C GLN A 42 2.69 -1.92 11.94
N SER A 43 2.27 -1.03 11.04
CA SER A 43 0.87 -0.99 10.57
C SER A 43 0.51 -2.22 9.74
N LEU A 44 1.44 -2.74 8.93
CA LEU A 44 1.23 -3.97 8.17
C LEU A 44 1.09 -5.20 9.07
N GLU A 45 1.96 -5.33 10.09
CA GLU A 45 1.88 -6.42 11.06
C GLU A 45 0.57 -6.39 11.86
N GLN A 46 0.15 -5.22 12.33
CA GLN A 46 -1.11 -5.07 13.06
C GLN A 46 -2.31 -5.43 12.19
N ASN A 47 -2.34 -5.00 10.93
CA ASN A 47 -3.40 -5.31 9.98
C ASN A 47 -3.41 -6.82 9.64
N ALA A 48 -2.24 -7.41 9.42
CA ALA A 48 -2.09 -8.85 9.19
C ALA A 48 -2.55 -9.66 10.41
N ALA A 49 -2.14 -9.28 11.63
CA ALA A 49 -2.55 -9.94 12.85
C ALA A 49 -4.07 -9.88 13.07
N LYS A 50 -4.69 -8.71 12.81
CA LYS A 50 -6.13 -8.53 12.88
C LYS A 50 -6.87 -9.44 11.88
N ALA A 51 -6.39 -9.50 10.64
CA ALA A 51 -6.93 -10.37 9.61
C ALA A 51 -6.78 -11.86 9.98
N CYS A 52 -5.61 -12.28 10.47
CA CYS A 52 -5.38 -13.65 10.91
C CYS A 52 -6.20 -14.04 12.13
N LYS A 53 -6.46 -13.10 13.05
CA LYS A 53 -7.34 -13.32 14.20
C LYS A 53 -8.79 -13.54 13.75
N ALA A 54 -9.26 -12.76 12.80
CA ALA A 54 -10.61 -12.92 12.22
C ALA A 54 -10.74 -14.26 11.48
N GLU A 55 -9.73 -14.63 10.67
CA GLU A 55 -9.73 -15.88 9.90
C GLU A 55 -9.63 -17.12 10.81
N ARG A 56 -8.89 -17.04 11.92
CA ARG A 56 -8.82 -18.12 12.91
C ARG A 56 -10.17 -18.40 13.54
N GLY A 57 -11.02 -17.39 13.66
CA GLY A 57 -12.32 -17.51 14.29
C GLY A 57 -12.27 -17.86 15.79
N THR A 58 -13.42 -18.21 16.34
CA THR A 58 -13.61 -18.47 17.79
C THR A 58 -13.93 -19.92 18.11
N THR A 59 -14.49 -20.69 17.17
CA THR A 59 -14.90 -22.08 17.38
C THR A 59 -13.71 -23.03 17.24
N ASP A 60 -13.81 -24.22 17.83
CA ASP A 60 -12.73 -25.20 17.74
C ASP A 60 -12.57 -25.73 16.30
N ALA A 61 -13.66 -25.83 15.54
CA ALA A 61 -13.61 -26.21 14.13
C ALA A 61 -12.82 -25.19 13.29
N THR A 62 -13.08 -23.89 13.46
CA THR A 62 -12.37 -22.83 12.72
C THR A 62 -10.90 -22.76 13.13
N LYS A 63 -10.60 -22.92 14.43
CA LYS A 63 -9.22 -22.98 14.93
C LYS A 63 -8.46 -24.18 14.37
N ALA A 64 -9.10 -25.35 14.28
CA ALA A 64 -8.49 -26.55 13.70
C ALA A 64 -8.20 -26.36 12.21
N ALA A 65 -9.15 -25.85 11.44
CA ALA A 65 -8.98 -25.51 10.02
C ALA A 65 -7.83 -24.50 9.80
N PHE A 66 -7.79 -23.45 10.63
CA PHE A 66 -6.72 -22.44 10.58
C PHE A 66 -5.33 -23.07 10.86
N LYS A 67 -5.23 -23.91 11.88
CA LYS A 67 -4.00 -24.64 12.18
C LYS A 67 -3.59 -25.56 11.03
N ALA A 68 -4.52 -26.24 10.40
CA ALA A 68 -4.24 -27.10 9.25
C ALA A 68 -3.70 -26.28 8.05
N THR A 69 -4.25 -25.10 7.81
CA THR A 69 -3.86 -24.21 6.70
C THR A 69 -2.47 -23.61 6.89
N TYR A 70 -2.20 -23.07 8.08
CA TYR A 70 -0.98 -22.26 8.31
C TYR A 70 0.10 -22.94 9.12
N GLY A 71 -0.25 -23.97 9.90
CA GLY A 71 0.72 -24.63 10.78
C GLY A 71 1.67 -25.53 10.00
N THR A 72 2.97 -25.32 10.19
CA THR A 72 4.03 -26.07 9.50
C THR A 72 4.81 -27.03 10.42
N ASN A 73 4.77 -26.80 11.74
CA ASN A 73 5.39 -27.71 12.71
C ASN A 73 4.43 -28.85 13.12
N ALA A 74 4.93 -29.89 13.77
CA ALA A 74 4.17 -31.09 14.11
C ALA A 74 2.89 -30.80 14.94
N ASN A 75 2.97 -29.90 15.92
CA ASN A 75 1.84 -29.52 16.77
C ASN A 75 1.00 -28.34 16.21
N LYS A 76 1.36 -27.81 15.03
CA LYS A 76 0.69 -26.66 14.38
C LYS A 76 0.61 -25.40 15.23
N ALA A 77 1.45 -25.27 16.28
CA ALA A 77 1.42 -24.13 17.20
C ALA A 77 1.86 -22.82 16.54
N ASN A 78 2.66 -22.91 15.48
CA ASN A 78 3.18 -21.73 14.74
C ASN A 78 2.19 -21.15 13.71
N ALA A 79 0.97 -21.68 13.59
CA ALA A 79 0.00 -21.30 12.55
C ALA A 79 -0.28 -19.78 12.52
N PHE A 80 -0.45 -19.17 13.70
CA PHE A 80 -0.75 -17.74 13.76
C PHE A 80 0.41 -16.87 13.25
N GLY A 81 1.64 -17.16 13.71
CA GLY A 81 2.83 -16.46 13.21
C GLY A 81 3.04 -16.63 11.70
N LYS A 82 2.79 -17.84 11.18
CA LYS A 82 2.88 -18.10 9.73
C LYS A 82 1.82 -17.36 8.92
N CYS A 83 0.60 -17.27 9.43
CA CYS A 83 -0.44 -16.46 8.81
C CYS A 83 -0.03 -14.98 8.75
N VAL A 84 0.41 -14.41 9.89
CA VAL A 84 0.80 -12.99 9.97
C VAL A 84 1.98 -12.71 9.04
N SER A 85 3.07 -13.47 9.13
CA SER A 85 4.24 -13.26 8.27
C SER A 85 3.92 -13.40 6.79
N GLY A 86 3.10 -14.37 6.40
CA GLY A 86 2.67 -14.53 5.01
C GLY A 86 1.83 -13.35 4.49
N LYS A 87 0.93 -12.80 5.33
CA LYS A 87 0.15 -11.61 4.95
C LYS A 87 1.01 -10.33 4.88
N VAL A 88 1.98 -10.18 5.79
CA VAL A 88 2.94 -9.06 5.78
C VAL A 88 3.78 -9.12 4.51
N GLN A 89 4.40 -10.25 4.20
CA GLN A 89 5.21 -10.43 2.98
C GLN A 89 4.40 -10.13 1.71
N LYS A 90 3.15 -10.57 1.66
CA LYS A 90 2.27 -10.27 0.53
C LYS A 90 1.96 -8.77 0.40
N ALA A 91 1.74 -8.08 1.52
CA ALA A 91 1.47 -6.65 1.53
C ALA A 91 2.73 -5.84 1.15
N GLU A 92 3.90 -6.22 1.65
CA GLU A 92 5.19 -5.62 1.28
C GLU A 92 5.49 -5.79 -0.21
N ALA A 93 5.26 -7.00 -0.75
CA ALA A 93 5.43 -7.26 -2.18
C ALA A 93 4.47 -6.43 -3.05
N ALA A 94 3.22 -6.23 -2.59
CA ALA A 94 2.26 -5.38 -3.28
C ALA A 94 2.70 -3.91 -3.27
N GLN A 95 3.16 -3.38 -2.14
CA GLN A 95 3.68 -2.02 -2.03
C GLN A 95 4.95 -1.81 -2.89
N ALA A 96 5.85 -2.80 -2.89
CA ALA A 96 7.03 -2.75 -3.75
C ALA A 96 6.67 -2.73 -5.25
N ALA A 97 5.64 -3.49 -5.65
CA ALA A 97 5.13 -3.49 -7.01
C ALA A 97 4.52 -2.14 -7.41
N GLU A 98 3.70 -1.54 -6.53
CA GLU A 98 3.13 -0.21 -6.75
C GLU A 98 4.23 0.86 -6.89
N GLN A 99 5.22 0.86 -6.00
CA GLN A 99 6.37 1.77 -6.09
C GLN A 99 7.18 1.57 -7.37
N ALA A 100 7.37 0.32 -7.80
CA ALA A 100 8.05 0.01 -9.05
C ALA A 100 7.28 0.55 -10.27
N GLU A 101 5.95 0.44 -10.26
CA GLU A 101 5.09 1.00 -11.31
C GLU A 101 5.12 2.52 -11.35
N GLU A 102 5.05 3.20 -10.18
CA GLU A 102 5.16 4.65 -10.11
C GLU A 102 6.51 5.17 -10.62
N ASN A 103 7.61 4.52 -10.21
CA ASN A 103 8.95 4.87 -10.66
C ASN A 103 9.12 4.62 -12.16
N ALA A 104 8.58 3.50 -12.67
CA ALA A 104 8.57 3.19 -14.09
C ALA A 104 7.76 4.21 -14.88
N ALA A 105 6.58 4.61 -14.38
CA ALA A 105 5.74 5.62 -15.02
C ALA A 105 6.45 6.98 -15.13
N LYS A 106 7.13 7.42 -14.06
CA LYS A 106 7.94 8.66 -14.06
C LYS A 106 9.05 8.60 -15.11
N LYS A 107 9.80 7.49 -15.17
CA LYS A 107 10.86 7.28 -16.18
C LYS A 107 10.29 7.25 -17.61
N CYS A 108 9.20 6.53 -17.84
CA CYS A 108 8.55 6.44 -19.15
C CYS A 108 7.99 7.80 -19.60
N LYS A 109 7.47 8.61 -18.67
CA LYS A 109 7.01 9.97 -18.97
C LYS A 109 8.18 10.88 -19.39
N ALA A 110 9.30 10.80 -18.69
CA ALA A 110 10.50 11.54 -19.03
C ALA A 110 11.07 11.10 -20.39
N GLU A 111 11.16 9.79 -20.66
CA GLU A 111 11.65 9.26 -21.93
C GLU A 111 10.74 9.59 -23.12
N ARG A 112 9.42 9.59 -22.90
CA ARG A 112 8.47 9.97 -23.95
C ARG A 112 8.67 11.41 -24.41
N GLY A 113 9.07 12.29 -23.51
CA GLY A 113 9.21 13.70 -23.79
C GLY A 113 7.88 14.38 -24.15
N THR A 114 7.96 15.57 -24.72
CA THR A 114 6.81 16.42 -25.02
C THR A 114 6.72 16.85 -26.49
N THR A 115 7.77 16.62 -27.29
CA THR A 115 7.78 16.95 -28.72
C THR A 115 7.26 15.81 -29.57
N ASP A 116 6.70 16.11 -30.73
CA ASP A 116 6.18 15.09 -31.65
C ASP A 116 7.27 14.09 -32.06
N ALA A 117 8.50 14.53 -32.25
CA ALA A 117 9.64 13.68 -32.61
C ALA A 117 9.98 12.67 -31.47
N THR A 118 10.03 13.12 -30.22
CA THR A 118 10.31 12.25 -29.09
C THR A 118 9.18 11.27 -28.83
N ILE A 119 7.94 11.72 -28.96
CA ILE A 119 6.74 10.89 -28.85
C ILE A 119 6.71 9.81 -29.95
N ALA A 120 7.05 10.15 -31.19
CA ALA A 120 7.10 9.19 -32.29
C ALA A 120 8.19 8.11 -32.04
N THR A 121 9.37 8.52 -31.62
CA THR A 121 10.45 7.61 -31.26
C THR A 121 10.06 6.67 -30.11
N PHE A 122 9.44 7.21 -29.06
CA PHE A 122 8.94 6.45 -27.93
C PHE A 122 7.88 5.41 -28.34
N LYS A 123 6.93 5.83 -29.19
CA LYS A 123 5.91 4.95 -29.75
C LYS A 123 6.53 3.82 -30.60
N ALA A 124 7.53 4.14 -31.41
CA ALA A 124 8.25 3.14 -32.21
C ALA A 124 8.96 2.11 -31.31
N LYS A 125 9.57 2.56 -30.20
CA LYS A 125 10.33 1.71 -29.28
C LYS A 125 9.47 0.76 -28.45
N TYR A 126 8.32 1.22 -27.97
CA TYR A 126 7.50 0.47 -27.01
C TYR A 126 6.15 0.01 -27.55
N GLY A 127 5.63 0.65 -28.57
CA GLY A 127 4.31 0.33 -29.09
C GLY A 127 4.31 -0.97 -29.87
N THR A 128 3.39 -1.87 -29.52
CA THR A 128 3.26 -3.20 -30.14
C THR A 128 2.00 -3.38 -30.99
N ASN A 129 0.97 -2.53 -30.79
CA ASN A 129 -0.24 -2.53 -31.64
C ASN A 129 -0.06 -1.62 -32.88
N ALA A 130 -0.95 -1.76 -33.84
CA ALA A 130 -0.85 -1.06 -35.13
C ALA A 130 -0.72 0.47 -35.00
N ASN A 131 -1.50 1.09 -34.11
CA ASN A 131 -1.48 2.54 -33.87
C ASN A 131 -0.48 2.98 -32.80
N LYS A 132 0.30 2.05 -32.22
CA LYS A 132 1.29 2.30 -31.17
C LYS A 132 0.73 2.97 -29.89
N ALA A 133 -0.61 2.98 -29.71
CA ALA A 133 -1.25 3.65 -28.57
C ALA A 133 -0.90 3.04 -27.22
N ASN A 134 -0.49 1.74 -27.19
CA ASN A 134 -0.13 1.02 -25.98
C ASN A 134 1.33 1.25 -25.52
N ALA A 135 2.10 2.10 -26.19
CA ALA A 135 3.53 2.28 -25.95
C ALA A 135 3.84 2.66 -24.48
N PHE A 136 3.05 3.54 -23.89
CA PHE A 136 3.28 3.97 -22.50
C PHE A 136 3.10 2.83 -21.51
N GLY A 137 2.00 2.10 -21.60
CA GLY A 137 1.76 0.93 -20.74
C GLY A 137 2.81 -0.17 -20.90
N LYS A 138 3.28 -0.40 -22.13
CA LYS A 138 4.38 -1.36 -22.39
C LYS A 138 5.71 -0.92 -21.80
N CYS A 139 6.03 0.38 -21.88
CA CYS A 139 7.21 0.93 -21.22
C CYS A 139 7.12 0.73 -19.69
N VAL A 140 6.01 1.14 -19.06
CA VAL A 140 5.81 1.01 -17.61
C VAL A 140 5.93 -0.46 -17.17
N SER A 141 5.21 -1.36 -17.81
CA SER A 141 5.26 -2.79 -17.47
C SER A 141 6.67 -3.39 -17.62
N LYS A 142 7.43 -2.99 -18.64
CA LYS A 142 8.81 -3.45 -18.85
C LYS A 142 9.73 -2.98 -17.74
N LEU A 143 9.67 -1.68 -17.39
CA LEU A 143 10.54 -1.10 -16.38
C LEU A 143 10.16 -1.52 -14.96
N ALA A 144 8.87 -1.66 -14.65
CA ALA A 144 8.41 -2.15 -13.35
C ALA A 144 8.89 -3.59 -13.09
N LYS A 145 8.72 -4.48 -14.09
CA LYS A 145 9.24 -5.86 -13.99
C LYS A 145 10.75 -5.91 -13.75
N ALA A 146 11.53 -5.07 -14.40
CA ALA A 146 12.97 -5.04 -14.20
C ALA A 146 13.37 -4.64 -12.77
N GLN A 147 12.56 -3.80 -12.09
CA GLN A 147 12.81 -3.38 -10.71
C GLN A 147 12.42 -4.43 -9.66
N THR A 148 11.45 -5.28 -9.97
CA THR A 148 11.00 -6.34 -9.05
C THR A 148 11.76 -7.66 -9.21
N SER A 149 12.61 -7.78 -10.22
CA SER A 149 13.39 -8.98 -10.54
C SER A 149 14.86 -8.89 -10.10
N SER A 150 15.27 -7.78 -9.48
CA SER A 150 16.60 -7.54 -8.92
C SER A 150 16.64 -7.78 -7.44
#